data_902c7faf06b988714a06cd1dbde8ca20
#
_entry.id   902c7faf06b988714a06cd1dbde8ca20
#
_cell.length_a   1.000
_cell.length_b   1.000
_cell.length_c   1.000
_cell.angle_alpha   90.00
_cell.angle_beta   90.00
_cell.angle_gamma   90.00
#
_symmetry.space_group_name_H-M   'P 1'
#
loop_
_entity.id
_entity.type
_entity.pdbx_description
1 polymer ?
#
loop_
_entity_poly.entity_id
_entity_poly.type
_entity_poly.pdbx_seq_one_letter_code
_entity_poly.pdbx_strand_id
1 'polypeptide(L)'
;IRVKHEEYLANIGYMPQHLGMYPTFRVEEFLQYMGAVKGLTKAYTTQRMEELLPAVHLTAQRKKKIRTLSGGMRQRLGIAQALLNDPAILILDEPTAGLDPKERNQFSQLLSELSKDKIILLSTHIVSDVEAIADQIMIMKKGRLIAHDTPQKLLAVLDGKVKERLVSQKELEQLRRDTIICYQRASAQGTLVRYLDDTGRDACSVEPTLNDLYLYHFQEEEV
;
A
#
# COMPACT_ATOMS: atom_id res chain seq x y z
N ILE A 1 13.10 -23.93 5.16
CA ILE A 1 12.20 -23.57 6.26
C ILE A 1 11.41 -24.83 6.63
N ARG A 2 11.95 -25.67 7.50
CA ARG A 2 11.26 -26.86 8.04
C ARG A 2 11.02 -26.68 9.53
N VAL A 3 10.46 -25.56 9.93
CA VAL A 3 10.12 -25.30 11.33
C VAL A 3 8.61 -25.43 11.43
N LYS A 4 8.15 -26.30 12.33
CA LYS A 4 6.77 -26.45 12.83
C LYS A 4 5.75 -25.55 12.11
N HIS A 5 5.23 -26.05 11.01
CA HIS A 5 4.41 -25.29 10.05
C HIS A 5 3.23 -24.57 10.72
N GLU A 6 2.63 -25.19 11.73
CA GLU A 6 1.51 -24.64 12.49
C GLU A 6 1.90 -23.43 13.36
N GLU A 7 3.03 -23.48 14.06
CA GLU A 7 3.51 -22.36 14.89
C GLU A 7 3.88 -21.15 14.02
N TYR A 8 4.43 -21.38 12.84
CA TYR A 8 4.75 -20.32 11.90
C TYR A 8 3.48 -19.65 11.37
N LEU A 9 2.48 -20.43 10.94
CA LEU A 9 1.21 -19.93 10.43
C LEU A 9 0.39 -19.21 11.52
N ALA A 10 0.48 -19.64 12.78
CA ALA A 10 -0.18 -18.98 13.88
C ALA A 10 0.29 -17.53 14.09
N ASN A 11 1.54 -17.23 13.73
CA ASN A 11 2.14 -15.90 13.86
C ASN A 11 1.94 -14.99 12.63
N ILE A 12 1.25 -15.48 11.58
CA ILE A 12 1.01 -14.70 10.35
C ILE A 12 -0.50 -14.43 10.20
N GLY A 13 -0.81 -13.16 9.98
CA GLY A 13 -2.09 -12.72 9.43
C GLY A 13 -1.92 -12.42 7.95
N TYR A 14 -2.79 -12.97 7.11
CA TYR A 14 -2.74 -12.72 5.67
C TYR A 14 -4.05 -12.16 5.15
N MET A 15 -3.95 -11.11 4.37
CA MET A 15 -5.05 -10.50 3.63
C MET A 15 -4.70 -10.51 2.14
N PRO A 16 -5.31 -11.37 1.34
CA PRO A 16 -5.10 -11.40 -0.11
C PRO A 16 -5.77 -10.22 -0.80
N GLN A 17 -5.30 -9.87 -1.98
CA GLN A 17 -5.87 -8.83 -2.85
C GLN A 17 -7.38 -9.06 -3.10
N HIS A 18 -7.76 -10.30 -3.37
CA HIS A 18 -9.15 -10.70 -3.58
C HIS A 18 -9.65 -11.43 -2.35
N LEU A 19 -10.48 -10.73 -1.57
CA LEU A 19 -11.09 -11.28 -0.37
C LEU A 19 -12.20 -12.27 -0.77
N GLY A 20 -11.96 -13.56 -0.59
CA GLY A 20 -12.92 -14.64 -0.83
C GLY A 20 -14.05 -14.66 0.19
N MET A 21 -14.77 -13.54 0.34
CA MET A 21 -15.84 -13.40 1.29
C MET A 21 -17.16 -13.97 0.74
N TYR A 22 -17.96 -14.56 1.63
CA TYR A 22 -19.30 -15.04 1.29
C TYR A 22 -20.32 -13.89 1.38
N PRO A 23 -20.90 -13.40 0.27
CA PRO A 23 -21.75 -12.20 0.26
C PRO A 23 -23.01 -12.29 1.13
N THR A 24 -23.49 -13.51 1.35
CA THR A 24 -24.70 -13.80 2.14
C THR A 24 -24.45 -13.86 3.63
N PHE A 25 -23.20 -14.07 4.06
CA PHE A 25 -22.85 -14.10 5.48
C PHE A 25 -22.98 -12.69 6.10
N ARG A 26 -23.28 -12.66 7.38
CA ARG A 26 -23.09 -11.47 8.21
C ARG A 26 -21.61 -11.31 8.55
N VAL A 27 -21.21 -10.10 8.92
CA VAL A 27 -19.82 -9.83 9.35
C VAL A 27 -19.39 -10.77 10.47
N GLU A 28 -20.22 -10.94 11.52
CA GLU A 28 -19.92 -11.85 12.65
C GLU A 28 -19.86 -13.33 12.23
N GLU A 29 -20.75 -13.75 11.34
CA GLU A 29 -20.75 -15.12 10.81
C GLU A 29 -19.47 -15.43 10.03
N PHE A 30 -19.01 -14.48 9.22
CA PHE A 30 -17.77 -14.60 8.47
C PHE A 30 -16.56 -14.69 9.39
N LEU A 31 -16.46 -13.83 10.41
CA LEU A 31 -15.34 -13.87 11.35
C LEU A 31 -15.34 -15.16 12.18
N GLN A 32 -16.51 -15.67 12.57
CA GLN A 32 -16.62 -16.97 13.25
C GLN A 32 -16.18 -18.12 12.33
N TYR A 33 -16.57 -18.08 11.07
CA TYR A 33 -16.13 -19.05 10.07
C TYR A 33 -14.60 -19.01 9.88
N MET A 34 -14.02 -17.82 9.73
CA MET A 34 -12.58 -17.66 9.58
C MET A 34 -11.81 -18.08 10.86
N GLY A 35 -12.37 -17.83 12.04
CA GLY A 35 -11.81 -18.32 13.29
C GLY A 35 -11.75 -19.86 13.31
N ALA A 36 -12.83 -20.53 12.90
CA ALA A 36 -12.87 -21.98 12.81
C ALA A 36 -11.86 -22.54 11.79
N VAL A 37 -11.72 -21.89 10.62
CA VAL A 37 -10.71 -22.26 9.60
C VAL A 37 -9.29 -22.14 10.14
N LYS A 38 -9.04 -21.14 11.02
CA LYS A 38 -7.74 -20.94 11.69
C LYS A 38 -7.54 -21.86 12.91
N GLY A 39 -8.49 -22.75 13.24
CA GLY A 39 -8.41 -23.65 14.40
C GLY A 39 -8.71 -22.94 15.74
N LEU A 40 -9.26 -21.73 15.72
CA LEU A 40 -9.58 -20.98 16.94
C LEU A 40 -10.89 -21.47 17.54
N THR A 41 -11.00 -21.50 18.88
CA THR A 41 -12.27 -21.80 19.53
C THR A 41 -13.31 -20.69 19.30
N LYS A 42 -14.58 -21.05 19.32
CA LYS A 42 -15.70 -20.09 19.18
C LYS A 42 -15.64 -19.00 20.27
N ALA A 43 -15.30 -19.36 21.50
CA ALA A 43 -15.19 -18.42 22.62
C ALA A 43 -14.08 -17.40 22.36
N TYR A 44 -12.87 -17.85 21.98
CA TYR A 44 -11.75 -16.99 21.67
C TYR A 44 -12.06 -16.06 20.47
N THR A 45 -12.64 -16.62 19.38
CA THR A 45 -13.02 -15.81 18.22
C THR A 45 -14.05 -14.74 18.59
N THR A 46 -15.00 -15.06 19.47
CA THR A 46 -15.99 -14.07 19.95
C THR A 46 -15.30 -12.96 20.74
N GLN A 47 -14.38 -13.30 21.65
CA GLN A 47 -13.60 -12.30 22.38
C GLN A 47 -12.81 -11.40 21.43
N ARG A 48 -12.09 -12.00 20.47
CA ARG A 48 -11.33 -11.22 19.47
C ARG A 48 -12.21 -10.31 18.63
N MET A 49 -13.42 -10.72 18.29
CA MET A 49 -14.37 -9.85 17.57
C MET A 49 -14.78 -8.61 18.37
N GLU A 50 -14.94 -8.72 19.70
CA GLU A 50 -15.26 -7.56 20.55
C GLU A 50 -14.11 -6.52 20.54
N GLU A 51 -12.86 -6.98 20.38
CA GLU A 51 -11.69 -6.12 20.27
C GLU A 51 -11.51 -5.56 18.85
N LEU A 52 -11.63 -6.42 17.83
CA LEU A 52 -11.29 -6.10 16.45
C LEU A 52 -12.35 -5.25 15.75
N LEU A 53 -13.65 -5.50 15.96
CA LEU A 53 -14.70 -4.75 15.27
C LEU A 53 -14.66 -3.24 15.59
N PRO A 54 -14.44 -2.80 16.84
CA PRO A 54 -14.17 -1.40 17.14
C PRO A 54 -12.91 -0.87 16.47
N ALA A 55 -11.79 -1.61 16.56
CA ALA A 55 -10.49 -1.21 15.98
C ALA A 55 -10.56 -0.98 14.47
N VAL A 56 -11.31 -1.81 13.73
CA VAL A 56 -11.51 -1.63 12.28
C VAL A 56 -12.76 -0.80 11.93
N HIS A 57 -13.41 -0.16 12.91
CA HIS A 57 -14.62 0.68 12.74
C HIS A 57 -15.81 -0.06 12.08
N LEU A 58 -16.03 -1.33 12.42
CA LEU A 58 -17.12 -2.16 11.89
C LEU A 58 -18.15 -2.61 12.93
N THR A 59 -18.15 -2.07 14.15
CA THR A 59 -19.08 -2.45 15.22
C THR A 59 -20.53 -2.35 14.79
N ALA A 60 -20.93 -1.24 14.15
CA ALA A 60 -22.30 -1.01 13.67
C ALA A 60 -22.69 -1.94 12.49
N GLN A 61 -21.72 -2.56 11.83
CA GLN A 61 -21.90 -3.46 10.69
C GLN A 61 -21.94 -4.94 11.09
N ARG A 62 -21.69 -5.27 12.34
CA ARG A 62 -21.54 -6.63 12.86
C ARG A 62 -22.61 -7.60 12.33
N LYS A 63 -23.88 -7.19 12.34
CA LYS A 63 -25.03 -8.01 11.90
C LYS A 63 -25.43 -7.78 10.44
N LYS A 64 -24.75 -6.90 9.70
CA LYS A 64 -25.05 -6.64 8.29
C LYS A 64 -24.46 -7.74 7.39
N LYS A 65 -25.15 -8.00 6.27
CA LYS A 65 -24.63 -8.92 5.24
C LYS A 65 -23.45 -8.29 4.50
N ILE A 66 -22.43 -9.07 4.21
CA ILE A 66 -21.18 -8.62 3.54
C ILE A 66 -21.47 -7.94 2.21
N ARG A 67 -22.47 -8.40 1.45
CA ARG A 67 -22.88 -7.77 0.19
C ARG A 67 -23.32 -6.31 0.32
N THR A 68 -23.68 -5.86 1.52
CA THR A 68 -24.14 -4.47 1.76
C THR A 68 -23.01 -3.54 2.23
N LEU A 69 -21.79 -4.06 2.38
CA LEU A 69 -20.62 -3.28 2.79
C LEU A 69 -20.03 -2.52 1.60
N SER A 70 -19.49 -1.31 1.86
CA SER A 70 -18.65 -0.59 0.88
C SER A 70 -17.33 -1.33 0.61
N GLY A 71 -16.58 -0.91 -0.40
CA GLY A 71 -15.24 -1.42 -0.69
C GLY A 71 -14.34 -1.33 0.54
N GLY A 72 -14.21 -0.16 1.13
CA GLY A 72 -13.40 0.06 2.33
C GLY A 72 -13.86 -0.72 3.55
N MET A 73 -15.18 -0.91 3.73
CA MET A 73 -15.68 -1.78 4.80
C MET A 73 -15.28 -3.24 4.58
N ARG A 74 -15.27 -3.73 3.35
CA ARG A 74 -14.78 -5.09 3.04
C ARG A 74 -13.28 -5.23 3.29
N GLN A 75 -12.48 -4.23 2.92
CA GLN A 75 -11.05 -4.22 3.21
C GLN A 75 -10.79 -4.26 4.72
N ARG A 76 -11.48 -3.43 5.50
CA ARG A 76 -11.38 -3.44 6.97
C ARG A 76 -11.83 -4.78 7.59
N LEU A 77 -12.83 -5.44 7.03
CA LEU A 77 -13.21 -6.79 7.43
C LEU A 77 -12.10 -7.81 7.08
N GLY A 78 -11.41 -7.62 5.96
CA GLY A 78 -10.23 -8.39 5.56
C GLY A 78 -9.09 -8.28 6.57
N ILE A 79 -8.81 -7.07 7.09
CA ILE A 79 -7.86 -6.89 8.19
C ILE A 79 -8.34 -7.61 9.45
N ALA A 80 -9.60 -7.42 9.83
CA ALA A 80 -10.14 -8.07 11.04
C ALA A 80 -9.95 -9.60 10.99
N GLN A 81 -10.25 -10.24 9.85
CA GLN A 81 -10.02 -11.69 9.70
C GLN A 81 -8.54 -12.07 9.75
N ALA A 82 -7.64 -11.22 9.23
CA ALA A 82 -6.20 -11.47 9.30
C ALA A 82 -5.68 -11.39 10.73
N LEU A 83 -6.27 -10.55 11.57
CA LEU A 83 -5.89 -10.32 12.97
C LEU A 83 -6.56 -11.27 13.99
N LEU A 84 -7.44 -12.18 13.57
CA LEU A 84 -8.19 -13.04 14.51
C LEU A 84 -7.30 -13.87 15.44
N ASN A 85 -6.18 -14.40 14.94
CA ASN A 85 -5.22 -15.21 15.70
C ASN A 85 -4.14 -14.37 16.40
N ASP A 86 -4.31 -13.06 16.47
CA ASP A 86 -3.34 -12.10 17.03
C ASP A 86 -1.89 -12.29 16.53
N PRO A 87 -1.68 -12.25 15.22
CA PRO A 87 -0.37 -12.52 14.63
C PRO A 87 0.63 -11.42 14.95
N ALA A 88 1.93 -11.78 15.04
CA ALA A 88 3.02 -10.82 15.12
C ALA A 88 3.34 -10.17 13.77
N ILE A 89 3.04 -10.87 12.65
CA ILE A 89 3.32 -10.41 11.29
C ILE A 89 2.01 -10.35 10.51
N LEU A 90 1.75 -9.21 9.89
CA LEU A 90 0.59 -8.99 9.02
C LEU A 90 1.07 -8.79 7.58
N ILE A 91 0.61 -9.63 6.67
CA ILE A 91 0.90 -9.55 5.24
C ILE A 91 -0.36 -9.09 4.52
N LEU A 92 -0.27 -7.97 3.83
CA LEU A 92 -1.38 -7.31 3.14
C LEU A 92 -1.04 -7.18 1.65
N ASP A 93 -1.85 -7.78 0.80
CA ASP A 93 -1.65 -7.76 -0.64
C ASP A 93 -2.63 -6.78 -1.30
N GLU A 94 -2.12 -5.66 -1.84
CA GLU A 94 -2.87 -4.57 -2.47
C GLU A 94 -4.10 -4.10 -1.65
N PRO A 95 -3.96 -3.82 -0.35
CA PRO A 95 -5.12 -3.66 0.54
C PRO A 95 -5.91 -2.36 0.31
N THR A 96 -5.35 -1.40 -0.42
CA THR A 96 -5.97 -0.09 -0.72
C THR A 96 -6.53 0.00 -2.13
N ALA A 97 -6.38 -1.05 -2.94
CA ALA A 97 -6.88 -1.09 -4.31
C ALA A 97 -8.40 -0.85 -4.35
N GLY A 98 -8.84 0.12 -5.18
CA GLY A 98 -10.25 0.46 -5.34
C GLY A 98 -10.88 1.26 -4.20
N LEU A 99 -10.09 1.75 -3.23
CA LEU A 99 -10.56 2.67 -2.21
C LEU A 99 -10.57 4.11 -2.70
N ASP A 100 -11.56 4.89 -2.28
CA ASP A 100 -11.53 6.33 -2.47
C ASP A 100 -10.47 7.00 -1.55
N PRO A 101 -10.08 8.27 -1.80
CA PRO A 101 -9.05 8.94 -1.01
C PRO A 101 -9.35 9.01 0.49
N LYS A 102 -10.61 9.15 0.89
CA LYS A 102 -11.02 9.21 2.29
C LYS A 102 -10.89 7.84 2.97
N GLU A 103 -11.38 6.79 2.31
CA GLU A 103 -11.26 5.41 2.80
C GLU A 103 -9.78 5.00 2.90
N ARG A 104 -8.93 5.42 1.93
CA ARG A 104 -7.49 5.18 1.93
C ARG A 104 -6.79 5.84 3.11
N ASN A 105 -7.07 7.10 3.42
CA ASN A 105 -6.53 7.78 4.60
C ASN A 105 -6.92 7.08 5.91
N GLN A 106 -8.18 6.67 6.05
CA GLN A 106 -8.63 5.93 7.22
C GLN A 106 -7.94 4.57 7.34
N PHE A 107 -7.65 3.93 6.22
CA PHE A 107 -6.93 2.67 6.17
C PHE A 107 -5.47 2.83 6.58
N SER A 108 -4.79 3.88 6.08
CA SER A 108 -3.41 4.21 6.46
C SER A 108 -3.28 4.51 7.95
N GLN A 109 -4.25 5.22 8.54
CA GLN A 109 -4.28 5.47 9.99
C GLN A 109 -4.40 4.15 10.78
N LEU A 110 -5.29 3.24 10.35
CA LEU A 110 -5.42 1.92 10.97
C LEU A 110 -4.11 1.13 10.90
N LEU A 111 -3.42 1.13 9.76
CA LEU A 111 -2.13 0.45 9.62
C LEU A 111 -1.06 1.08 10.52
N SER A 112 -1.01 2.40 10.61
CA SER A 112 -0.09 3.11 11.51
C SER A 112 -0.33 2.78 12.99
N GLU A 113 -1.58 2.55 13.40
CA GLU A 113 -1.88 2.09 14.77
C GLU A 113 -1.42 0.64 14.99
N LEU A 114 -1.64 -0.24 14.03
CA LEU A 114 -1.25 -1.65 14.11
C LEU A 114 0.27 -1.84 14.06
N SER A 115 1.01 -0.98 13.36
CA SER A 115 2.47 -1.07 13.22
C SER A 115 3.24 -0.82 14.51
N LYS A 116 2.59 -0.28 15.54
CA LYS A 116 3.22 -0.08 16.86
C LYS A 116 3.59 -1.39 17.54
N ASP A 117 2.80 -2.45 17.30
CA ASP A 117 2.94 -3.74 17.97
C ASP A 117 3.16 -4.90 17.00
N LYS A 118 3.11 -4.67 15.69
CA LYS A 118 3.15 -5.70 14.65
C LYS A 118 4.07 -5.32 13.50
N ILE A 119 4.70 -6.31 12.90
CA ILE A 119 5.40 -6.15 11.63
C ILE A 119 4.36 -6.21 10.51
N ILE A 120 4.27 -5.14 9.71
CA ILE A 120 3.36 -5.08 8.57
C ILE A 120 4.16 -5.15 7.28
N LEU A 121 3.92 -6.18 6.47
CA LEU A 121 4.43 -6.30 5.11
C LEU A 121 3.29 -5.96 4.14
N LEU A 122 3.42 -4.85 3.45
CA LEU A 122 2.43 -4.33 2.51
C LEU A 122 2.97 -4.44 1.07
N SER A 123 2.24 -5.12 0.18
CA SER A 123 2.47 -4.99 -1.26
C SER A 123 1.53 -3.95 -1.86
N THR A 124 2.05 -3.06 -2.69
CA THR A 124 1.25 -2.09 -3.44
C THR A 124 2.01 -1.54 -4.65
N HIS A 125 1.27 -1.14 -5.68
CA HIS A 125 1.80 -0.35 -6.79
C HIS A 125 1.45 1.16 -6.64
N ILE A 126 0.78 1.55 -5.55
CA ILE A 126 0.34 2.93 -5.29
C ILE A 126 1.38 3.61 -4.41
N VAL A 127 2.22 4.44 -5.02
CA VAL A 127 3.36 5.11 -4.36
C VAL A 127 2.92 5.94 -3.14
N SER A 128 1.80 6.66 -3.25
CA SER A 128 1.30 7.51 -2.14
C SER A 128 0.93 6.72 -0.88
N ASP A 129 0.58 5.44 -1.01
CA ASP A 129 0.28 4.61 0.16
C ASP A 129 1.56 4.27 0.94
N VAL A 130 2.67 4.10 0.21
CA VAL A 130 3.99 3.82 0.79
C VAL A 130 4.55 5.05 1.49
N GLU A 131 4.45 6.23 0.85
CA GLU A 131 4.93 7.51 1.41
C GLU A 131 4.35 7.81 2.80
N ALA A 132 3.10 7.42 3.02
CA ALA A 132 2.39 7.76 4.24
C ALA A 132 2.78 6.91 5.46
N ILE A 133 3.25 5.67 5.26
CA ILE A 133 3.33 4.68 6.36
C ILE A 133 4.59 3.82 6.39
N ALA A 134 5.42 3.82 5.33
CA ALA A 134 6.53 2.88 5.25
C ALA A 134 7.80 3.36 5.97
N ASP A 135 8.31 2.58 6.91
CA ASP A 135 9.62 2.76 7.52
C ASP A 135 10.74 2.21 6.62
N GLN A 136 10.43 1.15 5.86
CA GLN A 136 11.34 0.47 4.95
C GLN A 136 10.62 0.20 3.63
N ILE A 137 11.31 0.36 2.51
CA ILE A 137 10.78 0.10 1.18
C ILE A 137 11.65 -0.96 0.49
N MET A 138 10.99 -1.96 -0.08
CA MET A 138 11.58 -2.96 -0.95
C MET A 138 11.08 -2.75 -2.38
N ILE A 139 11.98 -2.44 -3.31
CA ILE A 139 11.64 -2.28 -4.73
C ILE A 139 11.94 -3.59 -5.45
N MET A 140 10.89 -4.17 -6.04
CA MET A 140 11.00 -5.41 -6.80
C MET A 140 10.76 -5.17 -8.30
N LYS A 141 11.60 -5.73 -9.15
CA LYS A 141 11.46 -5.71 -10.61
C LYS A 141 11.71 -7.10 -11.18
N LYS A 142 10.78 -7.62 -11.99
CA LYS A 142 10.88 -8.95 -12.63
C LYS A 142 11.23 -10.08 -11.64
N GLY A 143 10.61 -10.08 -10.47
CA GLY A 143 10.83 -11.09 -9.43
C GLY A 143 12.15 -10.97 -8.67
N ARG A 144 12.90 -9.87 -8.85
CA ARG A 144 14.17 -9.60 -8.15
C ARG A 144 14.03 -8.37 -7.26
N LEU A 145 14.60 -8.44 -6.08
CA LEU A 145 14.77 -7.28 -5.20
C LEU A 145 15.91 -6.42 -5.77
N ILE A 146 15.60 -5.18 -6.16
CA ILE A 146 16.58 -4.26 -6.77
C ILE A 146 17.06 -3.17 -5.81
N ALA A 147 16.24 -2.82 -4.80
CA ALA A 147 16.62 -1.90 -3.73
C ALA A 147 15.84 -2.20 -2.46
N HIS A 148 16.46 -1.94 -1.30
CA HIS A 148 15.84 -2.06 0.02
C HIS A 148 16.54 -1.11 0.99
N ASP A 149 15.84 -0.10 1.48
CA ASP A 149 16.30 0.82 2.53
C ASP A 149 15.13 1.70 3.02
N THR A 150 15.43 2.66 3.90
CA THR A 150 14.49 3.72 4.29
C THR A 150 14.14 4.61 3.09
N PRO A 151 12.95 5.24 3.08
CA PRO A 151 12.57 6.17 2.00
C PRO A 151 13.65 7.22 1.71
N GLN A 152 14.21 7.84 2.75
CA GLN A 152 15.22 8.89 2.63
C GLN A 152 16.48 8.41 1.91
N LYS A 153 16.98 7.22 2.25
CA LYS A 153 18.19 6.69 1.61
C LYS A 153 17.93 6.28 0.16
N LEU A 154 16.73 5.75 -0.12
CA LEU A 154 16.34 5.41 -1.48
C LEU A 154 16.21 6.66 -2.36
N LEU A 155 15.69 7.75 -1.83
CA LEU A 155 15.56 9.02 -2.53
C LEU A 155 16.91 9.71 -2.78
N ALA A 156 17.91 9.50 -1.92
CA ALA A 156 19.23 10.10 -2.04
C ALA A 156 19.93 9.77 -3.37
N VAL A 157 19.58 8.66 -4.04
CA VAL A 157 20.13 8.32 -5.38
C VAL A 157 19.69 9.30 -6.47
N LEU A 158 18.64 10.06 -6.21
CA LEU A 158 18.07 11.07 -7.10
C LEU A 158 18.44 12.51 -6.71
N ASP A 159 19.27 12.71 -5.70
CA ASP A 159 19.70 14.04 -5.27
C ASP A 159 20.36 14.80 -6.45
N GLY A 160 19.83 15.99 -6.72
CA GLY A 160 20.27 16.85 -7.82
C GLY A 160 19.85 16.40 -9.22
N LYS A 161 19.18 15.25 -9.38
CA LYS A 161 18.73 14.73 -10.69
C LYS A 161 17.31 15.12 -11.05
N VAL A 162 16.45 15.37 -10.06
CA VAL A 162 15.07 15.79 -10.31
C VAL A 162 15.03 17.28 -10.57
N LYS A 163 14.47 17.66 -11.69
CA LYS A 163 14.34 19.05 -12.14
C LYS A 163 12.87 19.40 -12.35
N GLU A 164 12.56 20.69 -12.12
CA GLU A 164 11.22 21.21 -12.40
C GLU A 164 11.33 22.61 -13.02
N ARG A 165 10.69 22.81 -14.19
CA ARG A 165 10.64 24.12 -14.84
C ARG A 165 9.42 24.30 -15.74
N LEU A 166 9.08 25.56 -16.04
CA LEU A 166 8.13 25.92 -17.08
C LEU A 166 8.81 25.84 -18.45
N VAL A 167 8.15 25.17 -19.39
CA VAL A 167 8.64 24.97 -20.75
C VAL A 167 7.57 25.31 -21.79
N SER A 168 8.01 25.70 -22.98
CA SER A 168 7.17 25.80 -24.17
C SER A 168 6.85 24.40 -24.73
N GLN A 169 5.88 24.32 -25.62
CA GLN A 169 5.51 23.06 -26.28
C GLN A 169 6.70 22.42 -27.04
N LYS A 170 7.53 23.22 -27.69
CA LYS A 170 8.71 22.75 -28.42
C LYS A 170 9.78 22.15 -27.50
N GLU A 171 10.03 22.82 -26.38
CA GLU A 171 10.98 22.31 -25.35
C GLU A 171 10.46 21.05 -24.68
N LEU A 172 9.14 20.94 -24.46
CA LEU A 172 8.52 19.74 -23.91
C LEU A 172 8.73 18.52 -24.83
N GLU A 173 8.58 18.69 -26.14
CA GLU A 173 8.82 17.64 -27.12
C GLU A 173 10.29 17.19 -27.15
N GLN A 174 11.22 18.11 -26.92
CA GLN A 174 12.63 17.78 -26.80
C GLN A 174 12.92 17.04 -25.49
N LEU A 175 12.42 17.54 -24.36
CA LEU A 175 12.60 16.87 -23.05
C LEU A 175 12.06 15.44 -23.05
N ARG A 176 10.92 15.18 -23.69
CA ARG A 176 10.37 13.82 -23.83
C ARG A 176 11.26 12.84 -24.57
N ARG A 177 12.17 13.32 -25.44
CA ARG A 177 13.11 12.48 -26.18
C ARG A 177 14.39 12.20 -25.36
N ASP A 178 14.80 13.18 -24.55
CA ASP A 178 16.11 13.19 -23.93
C ASP A 178 16.05 12.80 -22.44
N THR A 179 14.86 12.86 -21.81
CA THR A 179 14.72 12.71 -20.36
C THR A 179 13.45 11.93 -19.98
N ILE A 180 13.36 11.51 -18.73
CA ILE A 180 12.14 10.88 -18.18
C ILE A 180 11.25 11.96 -17.60
N ILE A 181 10.06 12.12 -18.15
CA ILE A 181 9.05 13.03 -17.62
C ILE A 181 8.32 12.36 -16.45
N CYS A 182 8.50 12.88 -15.23
CA CYS A 182 7.83 12.40 -14.04
C CYS A 182 6.42 12.98 -13.88
N TYR A 183 6.26 14.23 -14.26
CA TYR A 183 4.98 14.95 -14.12
C TYR A 183 4.91 16.12 -15.10
N GLN A 184 3.70 16.42 -15.59
CA GLN A 184 3.45 17.63 -16.39
C GLN A 184 2.10 18.25 -16.05
N ARG A 185 2.03 19.58 -16.05
CA ARG A 185 0.80 20.35 -15.84
C ARG A 185 0.78 21.59 -16.72
N ALA A 186 -0.25 21.71 -17.55
CA ALA A 186 -0.47 22.92 -18.35
C ALA A 186 -0.80 24.12 -17.45
N SER A 187 -0.29 25.28 -17.79
CA SER A 187 -0.58 26.57 -17.16
C SER A 187 -0.75 27.66 -18.24
N ALA A 188 -1.21 28.85 -17.85
CA ALA A 188 -1.35 29.99 -18.76
C ALA A 188 -0.01 30.48 -19.34
N GLN A 189 1.11 30.17 -18.67
CA GLN A 189 2.46 30.64 -19.05
C GLN A 189 3.30 29.55 -19.72
N GLY A 190 2.77 28.35 -19.95
CA GLY A 190 3.49 27.20 -20.50
C GLY A 190 3.14 25.91 -19.79
N THR A 191 3.95 24.88 -19.94
CA THR A 191 3.77 23.60 -19.24
C THR A 191 4.81 23.48 -18.14
N LEU A 192 4.38 23.33 -16.89
CA LEU A 192 5.26 22.95 -15.79
C LEU A 192 5.62 21.48 -15.97
N VAL A 193 6.90 21.16 -16.01
CA VAL A 193 7.42 19.80 -16.23
C VAL A 193 8.37 19.44 -15.13
N ARG A 194 8.18 18.25 -14.55
CA ARG A 194 9.10 17.59 -13.63
C ARG A 194 9.73 16.41 -14.35
N TYR A 195 11.04 16.32 -14.34
CA TYR A 195 11.79 15.34 -15.14
C TYR A 195 13.08 14.93 -14.44
N LEU A 196 13.64 13.80 -14.87
CA LEU A 196 14.92 13.29 -14.40
C LEU A 196 16.03 13.69 -15.40
N ASP A 197 17.07 14.36 -14.91
CA ASP A 197 18.24 14.75 -15.67
C ASP A 197 19.52 14.29 -14.98
N ASP A 198 20.13 13.26 -15.54
CA ASP A 198 21.43 12.73 -15.06
C ASP A 198 22.63 13.56 -15.53
N THR A 199 22.42 14.51 -16.46
CA THR A 199 23.52 15.27 -17.09
C THR A 199 23.98 16.48 -16.28
N GLY A 200 23.25 16.86 -15.25
CA GLY A 200 23.53 18.02 -14.40
C GLY A 200 23.45 19.38 -15.10
N ARG A 201 22.88 19.44 -16.31
CA ARG A 201 22.83 20.65 -17.15
C ARG A 201 21.89 21.73 -16.65
N ASP A 202 20.88 21.36 -15.88
CA ASP A 202 19.87 22.31 -15.38
C ASP A 202 20.05 22.61 -13.89
N ALA A 203 20.04 23.90 -13.55
CA ALA A 203 20.29 24.39 -12.19
C ALA A 203 19.07 24.25 -11.23
N CYS A 204 17.87 24.00 -11.75
CA CYS A 204 16.63 23.96 -10.96
C CYS A 204 16.34 22.55 -10.41
N SER A 205 17.16 22.11 -9.45
CA SER A 205 16.86 20.86 -8.75
C SER A 205 15.75 21.06 -7.71
N VAL A 206 14.88 20.08 -7.60
CA VAL A 206 13.82 19.99 -6.61
C VAL A 206 13.95 18.70 -5.81
N GLU A 207 13.34 18.68 -4.63
CA GLU A 207 13.37 17.51 -3.74
C GLU A 207 12.75 16.29 -4.42
N PRO A 208 13.45 15.12 -4.46
CA PRO A 208 12.91 13.89 -5.05
C PRO A 208 11.71 13.37 -4.29
N THR A 209 10.80 12.70 -5.01
CA THR A 209 9.65 11.98 -4.44
C THR A 209 9.76 10.48 -4.75
N LEU A 210 9.02 9.65 -4.02
CA LEU A 210 8.95 8.22 -4.33
C LEU A 210 8.37 7.95 -5.73
N ASN A 211 7.54 8.84 -6.24
CA ASN A 211 7.05 8.71 -7.63
C ASN A 211 8.19 8.90 -8.65
N ASP A 212 9.12 9.84 -8.41
CA ASP A 212 10.31 10.01 -9.26
C ASP A 212 11.19 8.76 -9.20
N LEU A 213 11.38 8.20 -7.99
CA LEU A 213 12.14 6.97 -7.78
C LEU A 213 11.49 5.77 -8.49
N TYR A 214 10.16 5.65 -8.42
CA TYR A 214 9.43 4.63 -9.16
C TYR A 214 9.69 4.74 -10.65
N LEU A 215 9.53 5.92 -11.24
CA LEU A 215 9.77 6.15 -12.67
C LEU A 215 11.25 5.96 -13.05
N TYR A 216 12.19 6.30 -12.17
CA TYR A 216 13.59 6.04 -12.39
C TYR A 216 13.93 4.54 -12.53
N HIS A 217 13.32 3.68 -11.71
CA HIS A 217 13.55 2.24 -11.74
C HIS A 217 12.73 1.51 -12.80
N PHE A 218 11.53 2.04 -13.15
CA PHE A 218 10.58 1.41 -14.05
C PHE A 218 10.42 2.18 -15.36
N GLN A 219 11.55 2.80 -15.84
CA GLN A 219 11.63 3.32 -17.20
C GLN A 219 11.20 2.23 -18.17
N GLU A 220 10.23 2.56 -18.97
CA GLU A 220 9.59 1.83 -20.03
C GLU A 220 10.18 0.47 -20.41
N GLU A 221 9.35 -0.54 -20.21
CA GLU A 221 9.19 -1.56 -21.22
C GLU A 221 7.92 -1.19 -21.97
N GLU A 222 8.02 -0.32 -23.00
CA GLU A 222 7.02 -0.31 -24.05
C GLU A 222 7.03 -1.69 -24.70
N VAL A 223 5.87 -2.36 -24.57
CA VAL A 223 5.55 -3.60 -25.27
C VAL A 223 5.21 -3.29 -26.72
#